data_2f3a2e7152beae80c23a11b23603abab
#
_entry.id   2f3a2e7152beae80c23a11b23603abab
#
_cell.length_a   1.000
_cell.length_b   1.000
_cell.length_c   1.000
_cell.angle_alpha   90.00
_cell.angle_beta   90.00
_cell.angle_gamma   90.00
#
_symmetry.space_group_name_H-M   'P 1'
#
loop_
_entity.id
_entity.type
_entity.pdbx_description
1 polymer ?
#
loop_
_entity_poly.entity_id
_entity_poly.type
_entity_poly.pdbx_seq_one_letter_code
_entity_poly.pdbx_strand_id
1 'polypeptide(L)'
;MSKTLQLLMPEIEELVGNQQWAELRELLVELPPPDISDTIERLGEGDRIVILRLLPREMLAEVFSYMTDRTQANLLKALTTEETRMILAGLSPDDRTELLQELPGQAIQKLLNLLSAEDRQETLQLLGYPGESVGR
;
A
#
# COMPACT_ATOMS: atom_id res chain seq x y z
N MET A 1 -12.42 -6.85 -11.46
CA MET A 1 -11.65 -8.09 -11.22
C MET A 1 -11.51 -8.84 -12.53
N SER A 2 -10.31 -9.29 -12.85
CA SER A 2 -10.07 -10.02 -14.09
C SER A 2 -10.70 -11.41 -14.04
N LYS A 3 -10.91 -11.99 -15.24
CA LYS A 3 -11.42 -13.36 -15.30
C LYS A 3 -10.47 -14.35 -14.65
N THR A 4 -9.17 -14.13 -14.86
CA THR A 4 -8.16 -14.99 -14.26
C THR A 4 -8.27 -14.97 -12.75
N LEU A 5 -8.41 -13.79 -12.17
CA LEU A 5 -8.55 -13.67 -10.73
C LEU A 5 -9.83 -14.31 -10.22
N GLN A 6 -10.93 -14.16 -10.95
CA GLN A 6 -12.18 -14.80 -10.57
C GLN A 6 -12.04 -16.32 -10.48
N LEU A 7 -11.30 -16.90 -11.41
CA LEU A 7 -11.07 -18.34 -11.41
C LEU A 7 -10.17 -18.80 -10.27
N LEU A 8 -9.23 -17.92 -9.87
CA LEU A 8 -8.27 -18.25 -8.83
C LEU A 8 -8.76 -17.94 -7.42
N MET A 9 -9.78 -17.09 -7.27
CA MET A 9 -10.23 -16.69 -5.94
C MET A 9 -10.57 -17.87 -5.02
N PRO A 10 -11.28 -18.91 -5.46
CA PRO A 10 -11.54 -20.03 -4.54
C PRO A 10 -10.26 -20.69 -4.04
N GLU A 11 -9.26 -20.84 -4.91
CA GLU A 11 -7.98 -21.40 -4.51
C GLU A 11 -7.25 -20.49 -3.54
N ILE A 12 -7.27 -19.19 -3.81
CA ILE A 12 -6.65 -18.20 -2.92
C ILE A 12 -7.30 -18.27 -1.54
N GLU A 13 -8.63 -18.30 -1.49
CA GLU A 13 -9.33 -18.36 -0.21
C GLU A 13 -9.00 -19.64 0.56
N GLU A 14 -8.85 -20.75 -0.15
CA GLU A 14 -8.48 -22.01 0.47
C GLU A 14 -7.06 -21.94 1.05
N LEU A 15 -6.12 -21.38 0.28
CA LEU A 15 -4.75 -21.23 0.76
C LEU A 15 -4.68 -20.33 1.99
N VAL A 16 -5.44 -19.26 1.99
CA VAL A 16 -5.52 -18.36 3.14
C VAL A 16 -6.11 -19.10 4.35
N GLY A 17 -7.20 -19.81 4.16
CA GLY A 17 -7.86 -20.54 5.24
C GLY A 17 -6.98 -21.63 5.85
N ASN A 18 -6.13 -22.25 5.04
CA ASN A 18 -5.21 -23.29 5.49
C ASN A 18 -3.85 -22.74 5.88
N GLN A 19 -3.66 -21.42 5.79
CA GLN A 19 -2.41 -20.75 6.14
C GLN A 19 -1.21 -21.28 5.34
N GLN A 20 -1.46 -21.64 4.10
CA GLN A 20 -0.41 -22.11 3.19
C GLN A 20 0.24 -20.90 2.52
N TRP A 21 0.98 -20.15 3.29
CA TRP A 21 1.50 -18.86 2.88
C TRP A 21 2.54 -18.94 1.76
N ALA A 22 3.40 -19.93 1.78
CA ALA A 22 4.42 -20.09 0.76
C ALA A 22 3.79 -20.33 -0.61
N GLU A 23 2.79 -21.19 -0.66
CA GLU A 23 2.08 -21.50 -1.90
C GLU A 23 1.29 -20.29 -2.39
N LEU A 24 0.68 -19.57 -1.44
CA LEU A 24 -0.06 -18.36 -1.77
C LEU A 24 0.85 -17.30 -2.36
N ARG A 25 2.04 -17.13 -1.81
CA ARG A 25 3.01 -16.17 -2.33
C ARG A 25 3.39 -16.50 -3.77
N GLU A 26 3.67 -17.77 -4.04
CA GLU A 26 4.03 -18.20 -5.38
C GLU A 26 2.92 -17.88 -6.39
N LEU A 27 1.68 -18.05 -5.99
CA LEU A 27 0.54 -17.75 -6.84
C LEU A 27 0.40 -16.24 -7.05
N LEU A 28 0.50 -15.48 -5.97
CA LEU A 28 0.31 -14.04 -6.04
C LEU A 28 1.34 -13.32 -6.89
N VAL A 29 2.61 -13.74 -6.82
CA VAL A 29 3.66 -13.04 -7.58
C VAL A 29 3.53 -13.23 -9.08
N GLU A 30 2.71 -14.19 -9.50
CA GLU A 30 2.42 -14.39 -10.92
C GLU A 30 1.30 -13.50 -11.42
N LEU A 31 0.57 -12.84 -10.52
CA LEU A 31 -0.55 -11.98 -10.90
C LEU A 31 -0.08 -10.56 -11.16
N PRO A 32 -0.77 -9.83 -12.06
CA PRO A 32 -0.49 -8.39 -12.21
C PRO A 32 -0.78 -7.65 -10.91
N PRO A 33 -0.07 -6.55 -10.63
CA PRO A 33 -0.30 -5.79 -9.40
C PRO A 33 -1.75 -5.37 -9.14
N PRO A 34 -2.53 -4.93 -10.16
CA PRO A 34 -3.93 -4.63 -9.91
C PRO A 34 -4.73 -5.82 -9.39
N ASP A 35 -4.44 -7.02 -9.89
CA ASP A 35 -5.12 -8.22 -9.44
C ASP A 35 -4.73 -8.60 -8.02
N ILE A 36 -3.47 -8.39 -7.66
CA ILE A 36 -3.00 -8.62 -6.29
C ILE A 36 -3.73 -7.67 -5.35
N SER A 37 -3.85 -6.41 -5.74
CA SER A 37 -4.57 -5.42 -4.95
C SER A 37 -6.03 -5.81 -4.76
N ASP A 38 -6.69 -6.23 -5.83
CA ASP A 38 -8.08 -6.69 -5.75
C ASP A 38 -8.22 -7.87 -4.79
N THR A 39 -7.28 -8.79 -4.83
CA THR A 39 -7.27 -9.94 -3.94
C THR A 39 -7.22 -9.50 -2.48
N ILE A 40 -6.30 -8.59 -2.17
CA ILE A 40 -6.14 -8.09 -0.81
C ILE A 40 -7.41 -7.40 -0.34
N GLU A 41 -8.03 -6.60 -1.19
CA GLU A 41 -9.23 -5.87 -0.81
C GLU A 41 -10.43 -6.79 -0.58
N ARG A 42 -10.44 -7.97 -1.18
CA ARG A 42 -11.53 -8.92 -1.00
C ARG A 42 -11.40 -9.75 0.26
N LEU A 43 -10.23 -9.76 0.86
CA LEU A 43 -9.98 -10.53 2.07
C LEU A 43 -10.28 -9.71 3.32
N GLY A 44 -10.46 -10.39 4.44
CA GLY A 44 -10.70 -9.70 5.71
C GLY A 44 -9.49 -8.90 6.18
N GLU A 45 -9.74 -7.92 7.03
CA GLU A 45 -8.69 -7.01 7.50
C GLU A 45 -7.48 -7.73 8.11
N GLY A 46 -7.72 -8.80 8.87
CA GLY A 46 -6.63 -9.55 9.47
C GLY A 46 -5.73 -10.23 8.45
N ASP A 47 -6.31 -10.68 7.36
CA ASP A 47 -5.56 -11.39 6.32
C ASP A 47 -4.83 -10.43 5.38
N ARG A 48 -5.34 -9.22 5.21
CA ARG A 48 -4.74 -8.24 4.31
C ARG A 48 -3.29 -7.94 4.64
N ILE A 49 -3.01 -7.71 5.92
CA ILE A 49 -1.66 -7.35 6.33
C ILE A 49 -0.69 -8.52 6.14
N VAL A 50 -1.16 -9.73 6.42
CA VAL A 50 -0.33 -10.93 6.23
C VAL A 50 0.04 -11.09 4.77
N ILE A 51 -0.93 -10.94 3.88
CA ILE A 51 -0.69 -11.09 2.45
C ILE A 51 0.23 -10.01 1.93
N LEU A 52 0.04 -8.78 2.37
CA LEU A 52 0.91 -7.70 1.96
C LEU A 52 2.36 -7.99 2.33
N ARG A 53 2.58 -8.58 3.51
CA ARG A 53 3.92 -8.94 3.97
C ARG A 53 4.54 -10.10 3.21
N LEU A 54 3.72 -10.91 2.54
CA LEU A 54 4.23 -12.01 1.72
C LEU A 54 4.88 -11.52 0.44
N LEU A 55 4.48 -10.36 -0.04
CA LEU A 55 4.93 -9.86 -1.33
C LEU A 55 6.38 -9.40 -1.29
N PRO A 56 7.11 -9.57 -2.42
CA PRO A 56 8.45 -9.01 -2.53
C PRO A 56 8.42 -7.49 -2.36
N ARG A 57 9.50 -6.95 -1.81
CA ARG A 57 9.62 -5.51 -1.57
C ARG A 57 9.35 -4.68 -2.82
N GLU A 58 9.85 -5.16 -3.95
CA GLU A 58 9.74 -4.45 -5.22
C GLU A 58 8.29 -4.28 -5.68
N MET A 59 7.40 -5.13 -5.19
CA MET A 59 5.99 -5.09 -5.59
C MET A 59 5.10 -4.31 -4.63
N LEU A 60 5.57 -4.07 -3.41
CA LEU A 60 4.72 -3.50 -2.36
C LEU A 60 4.12 -2.15 -2.74
N ALA A 61 4.96 -1.23 -3.20
CA ALA A 61 4.47 0.11 -3.52
C ALA A 61 3.49 0.08 -4.68
N GLU A 62 3.79 -0.69 -5.71
CA GLU A 62 2.91 -0.77 -6.86
C GLU A 62 1.57 -1.39 -6.52
N VAL A 63 1.58 -2.51 -5.80
CA VAL A 63 0.33 -3.14 -5.37
C VAL A 63 -0.48 -2.20 -4.48
N PHE A 64 0.20 -1.53 -3.57
CA PHE A 64 -0.43 -0.57 -2.67
C PHE A 64 -1.09 0.58 -3.42
N SER A 65 -0.46 1.06 -4.50
CA SER A 65 -0.99 2.19 -5.26
C SER A 65 -2.32 1.88 -5.95
N TYR A 66 -2.63 0.62 -6.19
CA TYR A 66 -3.88 0.23 -6.82
C TYR A 66 -5.03 0.05 -5.82
N MET A 67 -4.74 0.12 -4.52
CA MET A 67 -5.78 -0.03 -3.51
C MET A 67 -6.61 1.23 -3.36
N THR A 68 -7.83 1.08 -2.84
CA THR A 68 -8.64 2.25 -2.52
C THR A 68 -7.98 3.04 -1.39
N ASP A 69 -8.27 4.32 -1.32
CA ASP A 69 -7.72 5.19 -0.27
C ASP A 69 -8.06 4.66 1.12
N ARG A 70 -9.26 4.13 1.27
CA ARG A 70 -9.72 3.58 2.54
C ARG A 70 -8.88 2.39 2.96
N THR A 71 -8.63 1.47 2.05
CA THR A 71 -7.82 0.29 2.34
C THR A 71 -6.39 0.69 2.65
N GLN A 72 -5.85 1.64 1.89
CA GLN A 72 -4.51 2.16 2.14
C GLN A 72 -4.40 2.73 3.56
N ALA A 73 -5.35 3.55 3.96
CA ALA A 73 -5.35 4.13 5.29
C ALA A 73 -5.42 3.07 6.38
N ASN A 74 -6.27 2.05 6.18
CA ASN A 74 -6.40 0.97 7.13
C ASN A 74 -5.11 0.17 7.28
N LEU A 75 -4.46 -0.13 6.17
CA LEU A 75 -3.21 -0.89 6.19
C LEU A 75 -2.09 -0.10 6.85
N LEU A 76 -2.02 1.20 6.61
CA LEU A 76 -0.98 2.04 7.21
C LEU A 76 -1.04 2.02 8.74
N LYS A 77 -2.21 1.82 9.32
CA LYS A 77 -2.34 1.73 10.77
C LYS A 77 -1.74 0.44 11.33
N ALA A 78 -1.73 -0.60 10.52
CA ALA A 78 -1.24 -1.92 10.95
C ALA A 78 0.23 -2.15 10.59
N LEU A 79 0.77 -1.38 9.67
CA LEU A 79 2.15 -1.56 9.22
C LEU A 79 3.14 -0.97 10.22
N THR A 80 4.33 -1.54 10.28
CA THR A 80 5.41 -0.97 11.08
C THR A 80 5.92 0.30 10.40
N THR A 81 6.64 1.10 11.15
CA THR A 81 7.26 2.32 10.63
C THR A 81 8.15 2.03 9.43
N GLU A 82 8.94 0.96 9.52
CA GLU A 82 9.84 0.60 8.44
C GLU A 82 9.10 0.18 7.17
N GLU A 83 8.04 -0.64 7.35
CA GLU A 83 7.21 -1.06 6.22
C GLU A 83 6.55 0.14 5.55
N THR A 84 6.04 1.05 6.36
CA THR A 84 5.40 2.27 5.85
C THR A 84 6.39 3.11 5.06
N ARG A 85 7.60 3.27 5.59
CA ARG A 85 8.64 4.04 4.90
C ARG A 85 8.97 3.45 3.54
N MET A 86 9.08 2.13 3.46
CA MET A 86 9.40 1.45 2.21
C MET A 86 8.31 1.67 1.16
N ILE A 87 7.06 1.58 1.58
CA ILE A 87 5.95 1.78 0.67
C ILE A 87 5.93 3.22 0.17
N LEU A 88 6.03 4.18 1.08
CA LEU A 88 6.00 5.59 0.71
C LEU A 88 7.14 5.96 -0.24
N ALA A 89 8.33 5.43 0.02
CA ALA A 89 9.48 5.72 -0.82
C ALA A 89 9.33 5.15 -2.22
N GLY A 90 8.57 4.07 -2.36
CA GLY A 90 8.33 3.44 -3.66
C GLY A 90 7.17 4.03 -4.44
N LEU A 91 6.33 4.85 -3.82
CA LEU A 91 5.21 5.48 -4.51
C LEU A 91 5.70 6.68 -5.32
N SER A 92 5.02 6.94 -6.45
CA SER A 92 5.29 8.16 -7.19
C SER A 92 4.87 9.37 -6.36
N PRO A 93 5.41 10.56 -6.63
CA PRO A 93 4.98 11.75 -5.91
C PRO A 93 3.48 12.00 -6.00
N ASP A 94 2.89 11.74 -7.16
CA ASP A 94 1.45 11.92 -7.35
C ASP A 94 0.64 10.95 -6.49
N ASP A 95 1.02 9.68 -6.51
CA ASP A 95 0.32 8.66 -5.72
C ASP A 95 0.47 8.92 -4.22
N ARG A 96 1.66 9.34 -3.81
CA ARG A 96 1.93 9.66 -2.42
C ARG A 96 1.07 10.84 -1.95
N THR A 97 0.97 11.87 -2.79
CA THR A 97 0.17 13.03 -2.49
C THR A 97 -1.31 12.69 -2.36
N GLU A 98 -1.79 11.87 -3.29
CA GLU A 98 -3.18 11.43 -3.28
C GLU A 98 -3.52 10.69 -1.99
N LEU A 99 -2.64 9.78 -1.59
CA LEU A 99 -2.81 9.05 -0.34
C LEU A 99 -2.87 10.01 0.86
N LEU A 100 -1.95 10.96 0.92
CA LEU A 100 -1.88 11.87 2.07
C LEU A 100 -3.10 12.77 2.16
N GLN A 101 -3.69 13.14 1.02
CA GLN A 101 -4.88 14.00 1.02
C GLN A 101 -6.07 13.36 1.71
N GLU A 102 -6.10 12.03 1.78
CA GLU A 102 -7.21 11.31 2.40
C GLU A 102 -7.00 11.07 3.90
N LEU A 103 -5.88 11.51 4.45
CA LEU A 103 -5.55 11.25 5.85
C LEU A 103 -5.75 12.47 6.73
N PRO A 104 -6.03 12.25 8.03
CA PRO A 104 -6.05 13.37 9.00
C PRO A 104 -4.69 14.05 9.09
N GLY A 105 -4.70 15.33 9.47
CA GLY A 105 -3.47 16.11 9.54
C GLY A 105 -2.37 15.48 10.36
N GLN A 106 -2.73 14.85 11.48
CA GLN A 106 -1.74 14.21 12.35
C GLN A 106 -1.04 13.05 11.63
N ALA A 107 -1.82 12.25 10.88
CA ALA A 107 -1.26 11.15 10.11
C ALA A 107 -0.38 11.66 8.99
N ILE A 108 -0.78 12.74 8.33
CA ILE A 108 0.03 13.34 7.28
C ILE A 108 1.39 13.73 7.82
N GLN A 109 1.41 14.40 8.98
CA GLN A 109 2.65 14.83 9.59
C GLN A 109 3.58 13.66 9.90
N LYS A 110 3.01 12.60 10.46
CA LYS A 110 3.77 11.39 10.76
C LYS A 110 4.40 10.80 9.51
N LEU A 111 3.63 10.69 8.45
CA LEU A 111 4.11 10.07 7.22
C LEU A 111 5.14 10.93 6.52
N LEU A 112 4.96 12.25 6.53
CA LEU A 112 5.94 13.17 5.95
C LEU A 112 7.29 13.04 6.63
N ASN A 113 7.29 12.80 7.95
CA ASN A 113 8.52 12.64 8.70
C ASN A 113 9.28 11.35 8.35
N LEU A 114 8.61 10.40 7.72
CA LEU A 114 9.26 9.16 7.29
C LEU A 114 9.92 9.29 5.93
N LEU A 115 9.62 10.35 5.20
CA LEU A 115 10.18 10.56 3.88
C LEU A 115 11.57 11.18 3.97
N SER A 116 12.38 10.95 2.95
CA SER A 116 13.64 11.70 2.80
C SER A 116 13.31 13.17 2.62
N ALA A 117 14.30 14.03 2.86
CA ALA A 117 14.09 15.46 2.70
C ALA A 117 13.62 15.82 1.30
N GLU A 118 14.22 15.16 0.30
CA GLU A 118 13.86 15.40 -1.10
C GLU A 118 12.43 14.96 -1.38
N ASP A 119 12.06 13.75 -0.98
CA ASP A 119 10.71 13.23 -1.21
C ASP A 119 9.67 14.04 -0.44
N ARG A 120 10.01 14.48 0.75
CA ARG A 120 9.11 15.30 1.55
C ARG A 120 8.83 16.64 0.88
N GLN A 121 9.86 17.28 0.37
CA GLN A 121 9.71 18.57 -0.29
C GLN A 121 8.84 18.44 -1.54
N GLU A 122 9.10 17.42 -2.34
CA GLU A 122 8.33 17.14 -3.54
C GLU A 122 6.87 16.92 -3.21
N THR A 123 6.60 16.12 -2.18
CA THR A 123 5.24 15.83 -1.74
C THR A 123 4.54 17.08 -1.23
N LEU A 124 5.23 17.91 -0.46
CA LEU A 124 4.66 19.15 0.06
C LEU A 124 4.28 20.10 -1.06
N GLN A 125 5.09 20.19 -2.11
CA GLN A 125 4.78 21.03 -3.25
C GLN A 125 3.49 20.57 -3.93
N LEU A 126 3.33 19.28 -4.11
CA LEU A 126 2.14 18.73 -4.75
C LEU A 126 0.90 18.88 -3.87
N LEU A 127 1.07 18.90 -2.55
CA LEU A 127 -0.04 19.15 -1.64
C LEU A 127 -0.45 20.63 -1.59
N GLY A 128 0.32 21.49 -2.24
CA GLY A 128 0.02 22.91 -2.27
C GLY A 128 0.67 23.71 -1.16
N TYR A 129 1.55 23.11 -0.39
CA TYR A 129 2.31 23.83 0.62
C TYR A 129 3.50 24.51 -0.02
N PRO A 130 3.77 25.77 0.29
CA PRO A 130 5.01 26.42 -0.18
C PRO A 130 6.22 25.67 0.37
N GLY A 131 7.21 25.44 -0.47
CA GLY A 131 8.39 24.68 -0.08
C GLY A 131 9.09 25.25 1.12
N GLU A 132 9.25 26.54 1.13
CA GLU A 132 9.91 27.24 2.21
C GLU A 132 8.95 27.79 3.23
N SER A 133 7.75 27.36 3.20
CA SER A 133 6.66 27.98 3.93
C SER A 133 6.87 28.09 5.40
N VAL A 134 8.06 28.17 5.74
CA VAL A 134 8.47 28.43 7.06
C VAL A 134 7.74 29.63 7.58
N GLY A 135 7.35 29.58 8.78
CA GLY A 135 6.62 30.67 9.35
C GLY A 135 5.18 30.70 8.98
N ARG A 136 4.74 29.74 8.29
CA ARG A 136 3.32 29.70 7.97
C ARG A 136 2.58 28.77 8.83
#